data_4a7daee91c08d5288cedd40f8f2922da
#
_entry.id   4a7daee91c08d5288cedd40f8f2922da
#
_cell.length_a   1.000
_cell.length_b   1.000
_cell.length_c   1.000
_cell.angle_alpha   90.00
_cell.angle_beta   90.00
_cell.angle_gamma   90.00
#
_symmetry.space_group_name_H-M   'P 1'
#
loop_
_entity.id
_entity.type
_entity.pdbx_description
1 polymer ?
#
loop_
_entity_poly.entity_id
_entity_poly.type
_entity_poly.pdbx_seq_one_letter_code
_entity_poly.pdbx_strand_id
1 'polypeptide(L)'
;MSAGILTAGGLCPGINNAIRHIVVAEKRAGRTVYGYMDGFKGLNEDKKYRVDLIDLYDENGSILRMSREPLDLERARPQLETLEHLWCIGGHGTMAAAKLIAADENLDVNVIGIAKSINNDVPKIRETLGFQSAVNELSSIVDRAHI
;
A
#
# COMPACT_ATOMS: atom_id res chain seq x y z
N MET A 1 -11.79 -5.71 -16.06
CA MET A 1 -11.12 -4.58 -15.41
C MET A 1 -10.53 -5.05 -14.09
N SER A 2 -9.30 -4.66 -13.76
CA SER A 2 -8.62 -5.13 -12.55
C SER A 2 -7.98 -3.97 -11.77
N ALA A 3 -7.83 -4.18 -10.47
CA ALA A 3 -7.12 -3.27 -9.58
C ALA A 3 -5.93 -4.01 -8.93
N GLY A 4 -4.81 -3.33 -8.82
CA GLY A 4 -3.62 -3.78 -8.11
C GLY A 4 -3.49 -3.11 -6.75
N ILE A 5 -2.98 -3.83 -5.77
CA ILE A 5 -2.62 -3.27 -4.46
C ILE A 5 -1.19 -3.70 -4.14
N LEU A 6 -0.38 -2.79 -3.68
CA LEU A 6 0.93 -3.08 -3.11
C LEU A 6 1.16 -2.31 -1.80
N THR A 7 1.97 -2.92 -0.94
CA THR A 7 2.41 -2.31 0.32
C THR A 7 3.93 -2.28 0.38
N ALA A 8 4.53 -1.14 0.65
CA ALA A 8 5.98 -0.97 0.62
C ALA A 8 6.50 -0.18 1.83
N GLY A 9 7.79 -0.33 2.11
CA GLY A 9 8.47 0.31 3.24
C GLY A 9 8.38 -0.49 4.53
N GLY A 10 8.29 0.18 5.68
CA GLY A 10 8.17 -0.46 7.00
C GLY A 10 6.74 -0.78 7.39
N LEU A 11 6.55 -1.69 8.32
CA LEU A 11 5.23 -2.03 8.88
C LEU A 11 4.66 -0.88 9.71
N CYS A 12 3.34 -0.78 9.74
CA CYS A 12 2.59 0.03 10.69
C CYS A 12 1.21 -0.59 10.95
N PRO A 13 0.55 -0.22 12.04
CA PRO A 13 -0.83 -0.63 12.29
C PRO A 13 -1.78 -0.14 11.20
N GLY A 14 -2.82 -0.94 10.89
CA GLY A 14 -3.91 -0.56 10.00
C GLY A 14 -3.73 -0.91 8.52
N ILE A 15 -2.59 -1.48 8.10
CA ILE A 15 -2.34 -1.82 6.68
C ILE A 15 -3.36 -2.85 6.17
N ASN A 16 -3.59 -3.94 6.88
CA ASN A 16 -4.55 -4.97 6.47
C ASN A 16 -5.98 -4.42 6.41
N ASN A 17 -6.33 -3.52 7.33
CA ASN A 17 -7.63 -2.82 7.30
C ASN A 17 -7.77 -1.94 6.05
N ALA A 18 -6.73 -1.19 5.69
CA ALA A 18 -6.73 -0.40 4.46
C ALA A 18 -6.91 -1.31 3.22
N ILE A 19 -6.15 -2.42 3.14
CA ILE A 19 -6.28 -3.41 2.05
C ILE A 19 -7.72 -3.93 1.98
N ARG A 20 -8.32 -4.31 3.12
CA ARG A 20 -9.70 -4.80 3.18
C ARG A 20 -10.70 -3.81 2.60
N HIS A 21 -10.62 -2.55 3.00
CA HIS A 21 -11.53 -1.51 2.50
C HIS A 21 -11.36 -1.26 1.00
N ILE A 22 -10.13 -1.27 0.50
CA ILE A 22 -9.84 -1.18 -0.94
C ILE A 22 -10.47 -2.37 -1.68
N VAL A 23 -10.24 -3.60 -1.21
CA VAL A 23 -10.80 -4.81 -1.84
C VAL A 23 -12.32 -4.76 -1.87
N VAL A 24 -12.97 -4.33 -0.78
CA VAL A 24 -14.44 -4.16 -0.75
C VAL A 24 -14.91 -3.14 -1.78
N ALA A 25 -14.25 -1.98 -1.85
CA ALA A 25 -14.62 -0.92 -2.77
C ALA A 25 -14.46 -1.34 -4.23
N GLU A 26 -13.32 -1.93 -4.57
CA GLU A 26 -13.01 -2.37 -5.93
C GLU A 26 -13.91 -3.52 -6.40
N LYS A 27 -14.20 -4.48 -5.52
CA LYS A 27 -15.15 -5.57 -5.82
C LYS A 27 -16.58 -5.06 -6.02
N ARG A 28 -17.03 -4.07 -5.22
CA ARG A 28 -18.34 -3.42 -5.44
C ARG A 28 -18.42 -2.71 -6.80
N ALA A 29 -17.28 -2.20 -7.29
CA ALA A 29 -17.18 -1.62 -8.62
C ALA A 29 -16.98 -2.65 -9.75
N GLY A 30 -17.07 -3.96 -9.44
CA GLY A 30 -16.97 -5.05 -10.42
C GLY A 30 -15.54 -5.39 -10.84
N ARG A 31 -14.51 -4.93 -10.11
CA ARG A 31 -13.11 -5.20 -10.45
C ARG A 31 -12.57 -6.42 -9.73
N THR A 32 -11.71 -7.18 -10.42
CA THR A 32 -10.87 -8.18 -9.78
C THR A 32 -9.68 -7.50 -9.12
N VAL A 33 -9.36 -7.88 -7.88
CA VAL A 33 -8.27 -7.28 -7.12
C VAL A 33 -7.09 -8.24 -7.02
N TYR A 34 -5.90 -7.74 -7.36
CA TYR A 34 -4.63 -8.45 -7.24
C TYR A 34 -3.73 -7.75 -6.21
N GLY A 35 -3.19 -8.53 -5.28
CA GLY A 35 -2.17 -8.08 -4.35
C GLY A 35 -0.78 -8.44 -4.86
N TYR A 36 0.11 -7.46 -4.98
CA TYR A 36 1.52 -7.68 -5.35
C TYR A 36 2.33 -7.94 -4.09
N MET A 37 2.99 -9.11 -4.06
CA MET A 37 3.79 -9.55 -2.91
C MET A 37 5.08 -8.74 -2.78
N ASP A 38 5.46 -8.43 -1.55
CA ASP A 38 6.73 -7.73 -1.28
C ASP A 38 6.84 -6.35 -1.97
N GLY A 39 5.72 -5.63 -2.13
CA GLY A 39 5.70 -4.27 -2.66
C GLY A 39 6.08 -4.17 -4.14
N PHE A 40 6.97 -3.22 -4.49
CA PHE A 40 7.42 -3.05 -5.87
C PHE A 40 8.18 -4.25 -6.42
N LYS A 41 8.79 -5.08 -5.56
CA LYS A 41 9.40 -6.33 -6.00
C LYS A 41 8.39 -7.21 -6.70
N GLY A 42 7.23 -7.41 -6.12
CA GLY A 42 6.15 -8.20 -6.72
C GLY A 42 5.61 -7.60 -8.01
N LEU A 43 5.53 -6.28 -8.08
CA LEU A 43 5.12 -5.59 -9.30
C LEU A 43 6.18 -5.77 -10.41
N ASN A 44 7.47 -5.63 -10.09
CA ASN A 44 8.57 -5.82 -11.03
C ASN A 44 8.68 -7.28 -11.55
N GLU A 45 8.33 -8.27 -10.72
CA GLU A 45 8.51 -9.70 -11.00
C GLU A 45 7.20 -10.43 -11.35
N ASP A 46 6.08 -9.72 -11.47
CA ASP A 46 4.72 -10.27 -11.66
C ASP A 46 4.32 -11.29 -10.57
N LYS A 47 4.77 -11.05 -9.34
CA LYS A 47 4.38 -11.87 -8.18
C LYS A 47 3.13 -11.32 -7.53
N LYS A 48 1.98 -11.73 -8.02
CA LYS A 48 0.66 -11.33 -7.51
C LYS A 48 -0.23 -12.53 -7.24
N TYR A 49 -1.22 -12.33 -6.40
CA TYR A 49 -2.32 -13.26 -6.22
C TYR A 49 -3.65 -12.51 -6.17
N ARG A 50 -4.73 -13.20 -6.47
CA ARG A 50 -6.07 -12.63 -6.33
C ARG A 50 -6.42 -12.49 -4.85
N VAL A 51 -6.78 -11.29 -4.44
CA VAL A 51 -7.17 -11.02 -3.05
C VAL A 51 -8.68 -11.17 -2.89
N ASP A 52 -9.08 -12.10 -2.04
CA ASP A 52 -10.46 -12.29 -1.62
C ASP A 52 -10.66 -11.85 -0.16
N LEU A 53 -11.91 -11.54 0.23
CA LEU A 53 -12.21 -10.99 1.57
C LEU A 53 -11.88 -11.98 2.71
N ILE A 54 -11.81 -13.27 2.40
CA ILE A 54 -11.50 -14.34 3.36
C ILE A 54 -10.04 -14.25 3.85
N ASP A 55 -9.13 -13.69 3.03
CA ASP A 55 -7.70 -13.59 3.33
C ASP A 55 -7.37 -12.40 4.25
N LEU A 56 -8.37 -11.60 4.64
CA LEU A 56 -8.20 -10.34 5.36
C LEU A 56 -8.58 -10.49 6.83
N TYR A 57 -7.64 -10.94 7.63
CA TYR A 57 -7.76 -10.99 9.09
C TYR A 57 -7.45 -9.63 9.72
N ASP A 58 -8.04 -9.34 10.89
CA ASP A 58 -7.75 -8.15 11.69
C ASP A 58 -6.37 -8.22 12.39
N GLU A 59 -5.39 -8.83 11.73
CA GLU A 59 -4.05 -9.00 12.24
C GLU A 59 -3.17 -7.80 11.85
N ASN A 60 -2.25 -7.47 12.76
CA ASN A 60 -1.20 -6.49 12.48
C ASN A 60 -0.25 -6.98 11.38
N GLY A 61 0.27 -6.06 10.60
CA GLY A 61 1.19 -6.38 9.52
C GLY A 61 0.59 -6.14 8.14
N SER A 62 1.11 -6.84 7.14
CA SER A 62 0.59 -6.83 5.77
C SER A 62 0.53 -8.24 5.20
N ILE A 63 -0.66 -8.67 4.78
CA ILE A 63 -0.84 -9.94 4.06
C ILE A 63 -0.08 -9.96 2.73
N LEU A 64 0.22 -8.78 2.15
CA LEU A 64 0.99 -8.64 0.92
C LEU A 64 2.50 -8.62 1.17
N ARG A 65 2.91 -8.71 2.44
CA ARG A 65 4.29 -8.50 2.84
C ARG A 65 4.83 -7.15 2.36
N MET A 66 6.06 -6.83 2.69
CA MET A 66 6.63 -5.52 2.36
C MET A 66 8.12 -5.66 2.05
N SER A 67 8.60 -4.85 1.13
CA SER A 67 10.03 -4.71 0.87
C SER A 67 10.39 -3.23 0.67
N ARG A 68 11.69 -2.97 0.57
CA ARG A 68 12.25 -1.66 0.19
C ARG A 68 12.83 -1.69 -1.21
N GLU A 69 12.53 -2.73 -1.98
CA GLU A 69 12.97 -2.79 -3.37
C GLU A 69 12.37 -1.64 -4.17
N PRO A 70 13.18 -0.91 -4.95
CA PRO A 70 12.69 0.20 -5.75
C PRO A 70 11.82 -0.27 -6.90
N LEU A 71 10.98 0.63 -7.41
CA LEU A 71 10.27 0.44 -8.66
C LEU A 71 11.28 0.36 -9.82
N ASP A 72 11.15 -0.68 -10.63
CA ASP A 72 11.72 -0.78 -11.97
C ASP A 72 10.56 -0.63 -12.98
N LEU A 73 10.41 0.57 -13.52
CA LEU A 73 9.25 0.91 -14.35
C LEU A 73 9.17 0.07 -15.63
N GLU A 74 10.31 -0.26 -16.23
CA GLU A 74 10.36 -1.08 -17.45
C GLU A 74 9.86 -2.51 -17.18
N ARG A 75 10.30 -3.11 -16.08
CA ARG A 75 9.85 -4.45 -15.65
C ARG A 75 8.40 -4.47 -15.19
N ALA A 76 7.95 -3.39 -14.55
CA ALA A 76 6.59 -3.26 -14.03
C ALA A 76 5.55 -2.95 -15.12
N ARG A 77 5.97 -2.37 -16.24
CA ARG A 77 5.09 -1.88 -17.31
C ARG A 77 4.06 -2.91 -17.80
N PRO A 78 4.42 -4.16 -18.13
CA PRO A 78 3.44 -5.14 -18.60
C PRO A 78 2.30 -5.40 -17.61
N GLN A 79 2.58 -5.33 -16.31
CA GLN A 79 1.58 -5.50 -15.25
C GLN A 79 0.70 -4.25 -15.12
N LEU A 80 1.32 -3.06 -15.19
CA LEU A 80 0.61 -1.78 -15.10
C LEU A 80 -0.40 -1.60 -16.23
N GLU A 81 -0.08 -2.02 -17.44
CA GLU A 81 -0.96 -1.98 -18.62
C GLU A 81 -2.21 -2.86 -18.46
N THR A 82 -2.22 -3.83 -17.56
CA THR A 82 -3.38 -4.68 -17.26
C THR A 82 -4.31 -4.11 -16.20
N LEU A 83 -3.91 -3.03 -15.54
CA LEU A 83 -4.62 -2.46 -14.39
C LEU A 83 -5.39 -1.21 -14.80
N GLU A 84 -6.59 -1.06 -14.26
CA GLU A 84 -7.34 0.20 -14.25
C GLU A 84 -6.96 1.06 -13.06
N HIS A 85 -6.77 0.43 -11.89
CA HIS A 85 -6.35 1.10 -10.66
C HIS A 85 -5.10 0.45 -10.08
N LEU A 86 -4.19 1.26 -9.55
CA LEU A 86 -3.07 0.81 -8.73
C LEU A 86 -3.07 1.55 -7.38
N TRP A 87 -3.26 0.82 -6.30
CA TRP A 87 -3.20 1.32 -4.92
C TRP A 87 -1.81 1.09 -4.34
N CYS A 88 -1.12 2.17 -3.99
CA CYS A 88 0.21 2.14 -3.40
C CYS A 88 0.14 2.58 -1.94
N ILE A 89 0.31 1.65 -1.00
CA ILE A 89 0.33 1.93 0.44
C ILE A 89 1.77 1.99 0.91
N GLY A 90 2.25 3.16 1.33
CA GLY A 90 3.63 3.27 1.80
C GLY A 90 4.08 4.66 2.15
N GLY A 91 5.34 4.78 2.51
CA GLY A 91 5.98 6.01 2.93
C GLY A 91 6.42 6.90 1.75
N HIS A 92 7.34 7.79 2.04
CA HIS A 92 7.84 8.80 1.10
C HIS A 92 8.32 8.21 -0.23
N GLY A 93 9.18 7.19 -0.18
CA GLY A 93 9.68 6.53 -1.40
C GLY A 93 8.59 5.87 -2.23
N THR A 94 7.59 5.31 -1.57
CA THR A 94 6.42 4.72 -2.25
C THR A 94 5.59 5.77 -2.95
N MET A 95 5.36 6.93 -2.31
CA MET A 95 4.63 8.05 -2.92
C MET A 95 5.39 8.64 -4.10
N ALA A 96 6.73 8.73 -4.02
CA ALA A 96 7.57 9.16 -5.13
C ALA A 96 7.48 8.19 -6.33
N ALA A 97 7.54 6.88 -6.08
CA ALA A 97 7.39 5.87 -7.12
C ALA A 97 5.97 5.88 -7.74
N ALA A 98 4.93 6.01 -6.92
CA ALA A 98 3.55 6.15 -7.39
C ALA A 98 3.38 7.38 -8.31
N LYS A 99 4.03 8.49 -7.98
CA LYS A 99 4.05 9.70 -8.82
C LYS A 99 4.73 9.44 -10.17
N LEU A 100 5.83 8.67 -10.21
CA LEU A 100 6.50 8.32 -11.47
C LEU A 100 5.59 7.51 -12.39
N ILE A 101 4.87 6.52 -11.85
CA ILE A 101 3.90 5.73 -12.62
C ILE A 101 2.77 6.64 -13.14
N ALA A 102 2.20 7.48 -12.27
CA ALA A 102 1.10 8.38 -12.63
C ALA A 102 1.49 9.45 -13.65
N ALA A 103 2.78 9.78 -13.79
CA ALA A 103 3.29 10.77 -14.74
C ALA A 103 3.68 10.15 -16.11
N ASP A 104 3.62 8.83 -16.25
CA ASP A 104 3.94 8.17 -17.52
C ASP A 104 2.72 8.23 -18.46
N GLU A 105 2.80 9.07 -19.46
CA GLU A 105 1.72 9.30 -20.45
C GLU A 105 1.37 8.06 -21.30
N ASN A 106 2.22 7.03 -21.28
CA ASN A 106 1.99 5.78 -21.99
C ASN A 106 1.25 4.73 -21.15
N LEU A 107 0.92 5.05 -19.89
CA LEU A 107 0.17 4.17 -18.98
C LEU A 107 -1.22 4.74 -18.71
N ASP A 108 -2.24 3.94 -18.98
CA ASP A 108 -3.65 4.27 -18.68
C ASP A 108 -4.09 3.61 -17.35
N VAL A 109 -3.34 3.88 -16.28
CA VAL A 109 -3.61 3.37 -14.95
C VAL A 109 -3.83 4.50 -13.95
N ASN A 110 -4.95 4.47 -13.23
CA ASN A 110 -5.21 5.41 -12.14
C ASN A 110 -4.42 4.99 -10.89
N VAL A 111 -3.46 5.82 -10.49
CA VAL A 111 -2.60 5.55 -9.34
C VAL A 111 -3.12 6.27 -8.11
N ILE A 112 -3.41 5.52 -7.05
CA ILE A 112 -3.89 6.03 -5.78
C ILE A 112 -2.86 5.74 -4.68
N GLY A 113 -2.30 6.80 -4.10
CA GLY A 113 -1.35 6.70 -2.99
C GLY A 113 -2.03 6.81 -1.63
N ILE A 114 -1.75 5.87 -0.73
CA ILE A 114 -2.11 5.97 0.69
C ILE A 114 -0.83 6.15 1.48
N ALA A 115 -0.64 7.37 2.00
CA ALA A 115 0.53 7.70 2.78
C ALA A 115 0.53 6.99 4.13
N LYS A 116 1.58 6.24 4.39
CA LYS A 116 1.80 5.43 5.58
C LYS A 116 3.12 5.82 6.23
N SER A 117 3.06 6.27 7.47
CA SER A 117 4.24 6.60 8.28
C SER A 117 3.83 6.69 9.74
N ILE A 118 4.62 6.09 10.64
CA ILE A 118 4.45 6.30 12.08
C ILE A 118 5.01 7.65 12.55
N ASN A 119 5.79 8.32 11.71
CA ASN A 119 6.41 9.63 12.01
C ASN A 119 5.58 10.81 11.53
N ASN A 120 4.54 10.57 10.73
CA ASN A 120 3.71 11.60 10.06
C ASN A 120 4.55 12.60 9.23
N ASP A 121 5.56 12.10 8.52
CA ASP A 121 6.57 12.88 7.83
C ASP A 121 6.40 12.95 6.30
N VAL A 122 5.26 12.51 5.78
CA VAL A 122 4.95 12.59 4.35
C VAL A 122 4.42 13.99 4.02
N PRO A 123 5.11 14.77 3.16
CA PRO A 123 4.73 16.15 2.86
C PRO A 123 3.30 16.26 2.31
N LYS A 124 2.61 17.34 2.71
CA LYS A 124 1.23 17.67 2.27
C LYS A 124 0.14 16.70 2.74
N ILE A 125 0.48 15.70 3.53
CA ILE A 125 -0.48 14.80 4.17
C ILE A 125 -0.67 15.28 5.62
N ARG A 126 -1.93 15.49 6.02
CA ARG A 126 -2.27 15.94 7.36
C ARG A 126 -1.98 14.83 8.38
N GLU A 127 -2.37 13.62 8.07
CA GLU A 127 -2.20 12.47 8.96
C GLU A 127 -1.97 11.21 8.12
N THR A 128 -0.89 10.50 8.43
CA THR A 128 -0.51 9.27 7.75
C THR A 128 -1.07 8.05 8.46
N LEU A 129 -1.37 7.00 7.69
CA LEU A 129 -1.77 5.71 8.24
C LEU A 129 -0.70 5.21 9.22
N GLY A 130 -1.12 4.83 10.43
CA GLY A 130 -0.26 4.31 11.48
C GLY A 130 0.26 5.36 12.49
N PHE A 131 0.21 6.66 12.19
CA PHE A 131 0.70 7.70 13.10
C PHE A 131 -0.08 7.74 14.41
N GLN A 132 -1.41 7.86 14.38
CA GLN A 132 -2.21 7.96 15.61
C GLN A 132 -2.09 6.70 16.48
N SER A 133 -2.02 5.53 15.87
CA SER A 133 -1.81 4.27 16.60
C SER A 133 -0.45 4.25 17.29
N ALA A 134 0.61 4.73 16.60
CA ALA A 134 1.95 4.84 17.20
C ALA A 134 1.97 5.84 18.37
N VAL A 135 1.31 6.99 18.24
CA VAL A 135 1.20 7.97 19.33
C VAL A 135 0.51 7.36 20.55
N ASN A 136 -0.61 6.68 20.35
CA ASN A 136 -1.37 6.06 21.44
C ASN A 136 -0.55 4.99 22.18
N GLU A 137 0.15 4.13 21.43
CA GLU A 137 1.00 3.08 22.01
C GLU A 137 2.18 3.66 22.77
N LEU A 138 2.90 4.62 22.20
CA LEU A 138 4.02 5.28 22.85
C LEU A 138 3.58 6.04 24.12
N SER A 139 2.46 6.74 24.09
CA SER A 139 1.90 7.42 25.26
C SER A 139 1.63 6.42 26.39
N SER A 140 1.02 5.28 26.07
CA SER A 140 0.76 4.21 27.06
C SER A 140 2.05 3.63 27.65
N ILE A 141 3.12 3.51 26.87
CA ILE A 141 4.43 3.03 27.35
C ILE A 141 5.06 4.06 28.28
N VAL A 142 5.04 5.34 27.92
CA VAL A 142 5.58 6.45 28.73
C VAL A 142 4.84 6.53 30.08
N ASP A 143 3.52 6.48 30.07
CA ASP A 143 2.69 6.51 31.28
C ASP A 143 3.04 5.35 32.22
N ARG A 144 3.28 4.17 31.68
CA ARG A 144 3.71 2.99 32.46
C ARG A 144 5.14 3.08 32.98
N ALA A 145 6.02 3.80 32.29
CA ALA A 145 7.42 3.99 32.71
C ALA A 145 7.60 5.11 33.74
N HIS A 146 6.57 5.90 33.99
CA HIS A 146 6.60 7.07 34.87
C HIS A 146 6.14 6.73 36.32
N ILE A 147 6.43 5.51 36.79
CA ILE A 147 6.14 5.06 38.16
C ILE A 147 7.38 5.26 39.03
#